data_a43efdd651b4774ad38a49c64654eff7
#
_entry.id   a43efdd651b4774ad38a49c64654eff7
#
_cell.length_a   1.000
_cell.length_b   1.000
_cell.length_c   1.000
_cell.angle_alpha   90.00
_cell.angle_beta   90.00
_cell.angle_gamma   90.00
#
_symmetry.space_group_name_H-M   'P 1'
#
loop_
_entity.id
_entity.type
_entity.pdbx_description
1 polymer ?
#
loop_
_entity_poly.entity_id
_entity_poly.type
_entity_poly.pdbx_seq_one_letter_code
_entity_poly.pdbx_strand_id
1 'polypeptide(L)'
;MIARELGVSKTTVSLALRGHPRISLKTKQKVKKVARAQGYTVDPHLTRAFSIIQKGRSSTHNVIGYLDTSQRARDFGNPFADQVKRNLIESAKNKGFSISSFVVDEKQMPLLRLKQIIESRNIKYLLVPAPALIDDLPLDWENLSTIVLSTRPLKHRFNRVTTSNYQAMSLLMRSLKQKGYGKPGFIVRKDIDAIQDNECSIAFLGLRKFLEFSERVPILFTDKTTSGASYENWHRKHRPDVIIQNDRTGITENGPLDYSQIFSQFSKPLAKGVGRCSLNADPSQETVSGIVRNEQEIGYSAIELMLSMIERNVMGLLNHPKIITILSGWYEGSTLPGKL
;
A
#
# COMPACT_ATOMS: atom_id res chain seq x y z
N MET A 1 32.75 31.68 4.90
CA MET A 1 32.89 32.50 3.70
C MET A 1 31.56 33.07 3.26
N ILE A 2 30.55 32.27 2.88
CA ILE A 2 29.24 32.72 2.35
C ILE A 2 28.52 33.75 3.27
N ALA A 3 28.51 33.54 4.57
CA ALA A 3 27.85 34.43 5.55
C ALA A 3 28.48 35.85 5.57
N ARG A 4 29.80 35.94 5.47
CA ARG A 4 30.53 37.20 5.41
C ARG A 4 30.30 37.95 4.09
N GLU A 5 30.31 37.24 2.97
CA GLU A 5 30.10 37.81 1.64
C GLU A 5 28.69 38.37 1.47
N LEU A 6 27.71 37.77 2.06
CA LEU A 6 26.31 38.19 1.98
C LEU A 6 25.84 39.10 3.13
N GLY A 7 26.71 39.38 4.13
CA GLY A 7 26.34 40.19 5.29
C GLY A 7 25.23 39.57 6.15
N VAL A 8 25.13 38.24 6.19
CA VAL A 8 24.09 37.52 6.96
C VAL A 8 24.72 36.59 7.99
N SER A 9 23.93 36.15 8.97
CA SER A 9 24.39 35.22 9.99
C SER A 9 24.65 33.82 9.39
N LYS A 10 25.53 33.02 10.00
CA LYS A 10 25.74 31.60 9.64
C LYS A 10 24.42 30.81 9.72
N THR A 11 23.57 31.15 10.68
CA THR A 11 22.23 30.55 10.85
C THR A 11 21.33 30.86 9.66
N THR A 12 21.36 32.14 9.18
CA THR A 12 20.60 32.58 7.99
C THR A 12 21.03 31.79 6.75
N VAL A 13 22.34 31.62 6.54
CA VAL A 13 22.89 30.82 5.42
C VAL A 13 22.42 29.39 5.51
N SER A 14 22.50 28.76 6.70
CA SER A 14 22.07 27.39 6.94
C SER A 14 20.57 27.20 6.66
N LEU A 15 19.73 28.12 7.12
CA LEU A 15 18.27 28.09 6.90
C LEU A 15 17.93 28.34 5.42
N ALA A 16 18.65 29.24 4.75
CA ALA A 16 18.43 29.53 3.34
C ALA A 16 18.80 28.35 2.43
N LEU A 17 19.90 27.64 2.71
CA LEU A 17 20.33 26.45 1.96
C LEU A 17 19.33 25.29 2.11
N ARG A 18 18.73 25.17 3.30
CA ARG A 18 17.68 24.16 3.59
C ARG A 18 16.27 24.57 3.13
N GLY A 19 16.11 25.74 2.53
CA GLY A 19 14.81 26.17 2.01
C GLY A 19 13.80 26.62 3.07
N HIS A 20 14.24 26.88 4.32
CA HIS A 20 13.36 27.16 5.45
C HIS A 20 12.37 28.31 5.18
N PRO A 21 11.07 28.21 5.54
CA PRO A 21 10.04 29.18 5.18
C PRO A 21 10.28 30.58 5.74
N ARG A 22 10.95 30.70 6.89
CA ARG A 22 11.31 32.03 7.48
C ARG A 22 12.30 32.85 6.67
N ILE A 23 12.92 32.28 5.64
CA ILE A 23 13.89 33.00 4.78
C ILE A 23 13.23 33.34 3.46
N SER A 24 13.30 34.60 3.06
CA SER A 24 12.73 35.11 1.80
C SER A 24 13.29 34.38 0.59
N LEU A 25 12.51 34.26 -0.48
CA LEU A 25 12.94 33.63 -1.74
C LEU A 25 14.18 34.35 -2.32
N LYS A 26 14.23 35.66 -2.22
CA LYS A 26 15.36 36.48 -2.67
C LYS A 26 16.66 36.14 -1.91
N THR A 27 16.59 35.97 -0.60
CA THR A 27 17.73 35.58 0.23
C THR A 27 18.16 34.14 -0.06
N LYS A 28 17.21 33.23 -0.23
CA LYS A 28 17.49 31.82 -0.61
C LYS A 28 18.26 31.76 -1.94
N GLN A 29 17.83 32.52 -2.95
CA GLN A 29 18.48 32.53 -4.24
C GLN A 29 19.91 33.12 -4.19
N LYS A 30 20.11 34.23 -3.45
CA LYS A 30 21.44 34.81 -3.24
C LYS A 30 22.41 33.85 -2.56
N VAL A 31 21.95 33.19 -1.46
CA VAL A 31 22.77 32.24 -0.74
C VAL A 31 23.13 31.02 -1.61
N LYS A 32 22.17 30.48 -2.38
CA LYS A 32 22.42 29.36 -3.29
C LYS A 32 23.42 29.73 -4.42
N LYS A 33 23.34 30.96 -4.94
CA LYS A 33 24.25 31.43 -5.99
C LYS A 33 25.70 31.52 -5.48
N VAL A 34 25.90 32.12 -4.31
CA VAL A 34 27.22 32.25 -3.70
C VAL A 34 27.77 30.89 -3.25
N ALA A 35 26.90 30.01 -2.68
CA ALA A 35 27.30 28.65 -2.31
C ALA A 35 27.84 27.87 -3.51
N ARG A 36 27.11 27.90 -4.65
CA ARG A 36 27.56 27.25 -5.90
C ARG A 36 28.87 27.82 -6.42
N ALA A 37 29.03 29.18 -6.41
CA ALA A 37 30.24 29.82 -6.87
C ALA A 37 31.47 29.48 -6.02
N GLN A 38 31.26 29.21 -4.73
CA GLN A 38 32.32 28.79 -3.80
C GLN A 38 32.51 27.24 -3.74
N GLY A 39 31.88 26.46 -4.62
CA GLY A 39 31.96 25.00 -4.64
C GLY A 39 31.41 24.36 -3.38
N TYR A 40 30.58 25.08 -2.60
CA TYR A 40 30.00 24.54 -1.37
C TYR A 40 28.87 23.57 -1.70
N THR A 41 29.11 22.31 -1.44
CA THR A 41 28.07 21.28 -1.43
C THR A 41 27.68 20.99 0.02
N VAL A 42 26.38 20.96 0.26
CA VAL A 42 25.86 20.56 1.58
C VAL A 42 26.19 19.07 1.76
N ASP A 43 27.06 18.77 2.72
CA ASP A 43 27.39 17.39 3.07
C ASP A 43 26.12 16.67 3.60
N PRO A 44 25.64 15.65 2.89
CA PRO A 44 24.44 14.90 3.32
C PRO A 44 24.60 14.25 4.70
N HIS A 45 25.83 13.83 5.04
CA HIS A 45 26.12 13.19 6.33
C HIS A 45 26.07 14.20 7.48
N LEU A 46 26.60 15.41 7.29
CA LEU A 46 26.47 16.48 8.27
C LEU A 46 25.04 16.96 8.43
N THR A 47 24.27 17.06 7.34
CA THR A 47 22.85 17.43 7.40
C THR A 47 22.07 16.39 8.21
N ARG A 48 22.34 15.10 8.00
CA ARG A 48 21.72 14.00 8.74
C ARG A 48 22.12 14.04 10.22
N ALA A 49 23.42 14.24 10.54
CA ALA A 49 23.90 14.35 11.91
C ALA A 49 23.26 15.55 12.66
N PHE A 50 23.17 16.72 12.03
CA PHE A 50 22.51 17.87 12.62
C PHE A 50 21.00 17.70 12.79
N SER A 51 20.32 17.00 11.89
CA SER A 51 18.89 16.67 12.06
C SER A 51 18.66 15.75 13.25
N ILE A 52 19.56 14.80 13.50
CA ILE A 52 19.53 13.89 14.65
C ILE A 52 19.78 14.67 15.95
N ILE A 53 20.76 15.56 15.99
CA ILE A 53 21.11 16.36 17.18
C ILE A 53 19.99 17.35 17.54
N GLN A 54 19.35 17.98 16.56
CA GLN A 54 18.19 18.85 16.79
C GLN A 54 16.98 18.08 17.29
N LYS A 55 16.78 16.84 16.82
CA LYS A 55 15.69 15.95 17.25
C LYS A 55 15.87 15.41 18.67
N GLY A 56 17.11 15.23 19.14
CA GLY A 56 17.40 14.79 20.51
C GLY A 56 16.99 15.80 21.60
N ARG A 57 16.58 17.02 21.23
CA ARG A 57 16.13 18.07 22.18
C ARG A 57 14.63 18.20 22.36
N SER A 58 13.80 17.43 21.65
CA SER A 58 12.34 17.48 21.78
C SER A 58 11.72 16.12 21.44
N SER A 59 11.28 15.41 22.46
CA SER A 59 10.62 14.10 22.36
C SER A 59 9.29 14.09 21.60
N THR A 60 8.71 15.26 21.33
CA THR A 60 7.40 15.40 20.67
C THR A 60 7.43 15.35 19.14
N HIS A 61 8.61 15.37 18.51
CA HIS A 61 8.74 15.46 17.04
C HIS A 61 8.96 14.13 16.32
N ASN A 62 9.07 13.03 17.06
CA ASN A 62 9.39 11.70 16.49
C ASN A 62 8.17 10.77 16.42
N VAL A 63 6.97 11.34 16.34
CA VAL A 63 5.74 10.54 16.27
C VAL A 63 5.17 10.58 14.87
N ILE A 64 4.93 9.40 14.31
CA ILE A 64 4.19 9.20 13.05
C ILE A 64 2.79 8.71 13.41
N GLY A 65 1.76 9.40 12.95
CA GLY A 65 0.37 8.97 13.10
C GLY A 65 0.04 7.86 12.11
N TYR A 66 -0.67 6.86 12.56
CA TYR A 66 -1.24 5.80 11.74
C TYR A 66 -2.76 5.88 11.82
N LEU A 67 -3.43 6.20 10.72
CA LEU A 67 -4.87 6.28 10.67
C LEU A 67 -5.46 4.88 10.45
N ASP A 68 -5.86 4.25 11.55
CA ASP A 68 -6.44 2.92 11.52
C ASP A 68 -7.90 2.97 11.09
N THR A 69 -8.15 2.63 9.83
CA THR A 69 -9.49 2.59 9.22
C THR A 69 -10.11 1.19 9.24
N SER A 70 -9.47 0.21 9.88
CA SER A 70 -9.86 -1.21 9.86
C SER A 70 -11.28 -1.43 10.39
N GLN A 71 -11.67 -0.71 11.44
CA GLN A 71 -13.03 -0.83 12.01
C GLN A 71 -14.13 -0.30 11.09
N ARG A 72 -13.83 0.71 10.26
CA ARG A 72 -14.78 1.22 9.26
C ARG A 72 -15.00 0.25 8.11
N ALA A 73 -13.91 -0.39 7.68
CA ALA A 73 -13.98 -1.39 6.63
C ALA A 73 -14.56 -2.72 7.12
N ARG A 74 -14.81 -2.87 8.44
CA ARG A 74 -15.12 -4.14 9.11
C ARG A 74 -14.17 -5.25 8.67
N ASP A 75 -12.91 -4.90 8.46
CA ASP A 75 -11.84 -5.83 8.17
C ASP A 75 -11.43 -6.52 9.47
N PHE A 76 -12.32 -7.35 9.99
CA PHE A 76 -11.96 -8.25 11.07
C PHE A 76 -10.90 -9.22 10.55
N GLY A 77 -9.66 -9.00 11.03
CA GLY A 77 -8.55 -9.88 10.76
C GLY A 77 -8.10 -9.88 9.29
N ASN A 78 -7.66 -8.72 8.79
CA ASN A 78 -6.87 -8.72 7.58
C ASN A 78 -5.39 -8.98 7.94
N PRO A 79 -4.89 -10.25 7.86
CA PRO A 79 -3.53 -10.59 8.27
C PRO A 79 -2.47 -9.77 7.53
N PHE A 80 -2.77 -9.39 6.28
CA PHE A 80 -1.90 -8.52 5.49
C PHE A 80 -1.76 -7.12 6.11
N ALA A 81 -2.87 -6.46 6.44
CA ALA A 81 -2.84 -5.13 7.04
C ALA A 81 -2.16 -5.14 8.41
N ASP A 82 -2.43 -6.17 9.21
CA ASP A 82 -1.80 -6.35 10.52
C ASP A 82 -0.30 -6.58 10.41
N GLN A 83 0.14 -7.37 9.44
CA GLN A 83 1.56 -7.61 9.20
C GLN A 83 2.25 -6.33 8.72
N VAL A 84 1.66 -5.58 7.79
CA VAL A 84 2.18 -4.28 7.36
C VAL A 84 2.29 -3.32 8.55
N LYS A 85 1.27 -3.25 9.42
CA LYS A 85 1.28 -2.41 10.63
C LYS A 85 2.41 -2.80 11.59
N ARG A 86 2.61 -4.10 11.86
CA ARG A 86 3.73 -4.59 12.69
C ARG A 86 5.08 -4.16 12.11
N ASN A 87 5.28 -4.34 10.81
CA ASN A 87 6.52 -3.98 10.13
C ASN A 87 6.77 -2.46 10.11
N LEU A 88 5.72 -1.65 9.98
CA LEU A 88 5.80 -0.19 10.11
C LEU A 88 6.29 0.22 11.51
N ILE A 89 5.72 -0.37 12.56
CA ILE A 89 6.08 -0.08 13.96
C ILE A 89 7.55 -0.43 14.21
N GLU A 90 7.98 -1.61 13.77
CA GLU A 90 9.35 -2.06 13.92
C GLU A 90 10.33 -1.18 13.13
N SER A 91 10.04 -0.90 11.87
CA SER A 91 10.88 -0.05 11.01
C SER A 91 10.99 1.37 11.56
N ALA A 92 9.90 1.96 12.04
CA ALA A 92 9.90 3.27 12.66
C ALA A 92 10.76 3.30 13.92
N LYS A 93 10.59 2.30 14.79
CA LYS A 93 11.38 2.16 16.04
C LYS A 93 12.89 2.08 15.75
N ASN A 94 13.30 1.29 14.76
CA ASN A 94 14.69 1.15 14.36
C ASN A 94 15.30 2.47 13.83
N LYS A 95 14.47 3.41 13.39
CA LYS A 95 14.86 4.74 12.92
C LYS A 95 14.65 5.85 13.98
N GLY A 96 14.29 5.49 15.21
CA GLY A 96 14.09 6.44 16.31
C GLY A 96 12.74 7.17 16.28
N PHE A 97 11.74 6.59 15.59
CA PHE A 97 10.36 7.09 15.56
C PHE A 97 9.41 6.15 16.29
N SER A 98 8.34 6.70 16.80
CA SER A 98 7.21 5.93 17.33
C SER A 98 5.98 6.08 16.44
N ILE A 99 5.16 5.04 16.38
CA ILE A 99 3.87 5.09 15.68
C ILE A 99 2.75 5.22 16.70
N SER A 100 1.90 6.24 16.52
CA SER A 100 0.68 6.44 17.29
C SER A 100 -0.53 6.11 16.42
N SER A 101 -1.28 5.07 16.80
CA SER A 101 -2.48 4.66 16.05
C SER A 101 -3.68 5.49 16.46
N PHE A 102 -4.44 5.96 15.47
CA PHE A 102 -5.70 6.68 15.61
C PHE A 102 -6.79 5.88 14.90
N VAL A 103 -7.70 5.31 15.67
CA VAL A 103 -8.84 4.57 15.12
C VAL A 103 -9.80 5.56 14.49
N VAL A 104 -10.10 5.35 13.21
CA VAL A 104 -11.05 6.17 12.46
C VAL A 104 -12.40 5.45 12.45
N ASP A 105 -13.21 5.73 13.46
CA ASP A 105 -14.56 5.20 13.62
C ASP A 105 -15.53 6.32 14.04
N GLU A 106 -16.42 6.70 13.13
CA GLU A 106 -17.40 7.78 13.38
C GLU A 106 -18.37 7.46 14.51
N LYS A 107 -18.61 6.17 14.78
CA LYS A 107 -19.49 5.76 15.88
C LYS A 107 -18.85 5.95 17.23
N GLN A 108 -17.52 5.82 17.29
CA GLN A 108 -16.76 5.93 18.54
C GLN A 108 -16.12 7.31 18.69
N MET A 109 -15.73 7.95 17.60
CA MET A 109 -15.05 9.24 17.62
C MET A 109 -15.42 10.09 16.40
N PRO A 110 -16.05 11.27 16.60
CA PRO A 110 -16.34 12.20 15.52
C PRO A 110 -15.05 12.60 14.78
N LEU A 111 -15.11 12.75 13.46
CA LEU A 111 -13.94 13.11 12.64
C LEU A 111 -13.30 14.44 13.05
N LEU A 112 -14.11 15.41 13.51
CA LEU A 112 -13.61 16.68 14.03
C LEU A 112 -12.76 16.46 15.30
N ARG A 113 -13.11 15.47 16.13
CA ARG A 113 -12.30 15.14 17.31
C ARG A 113 -10.96 14.53 16.92
N LEU A 114 -10.93 13.68 15.90
CA LEU A 114 -9.69 13.15 15.33
C LEU A 114 -8.77 14.29 14.87
N LYS A 115 -9.32 15.26 14.11
CA LYS A 115 -8.59 16.47 13.70
C LYS A 115 -7.97 17.19 14.91
N GLN A 116 -8.78 17.50 15.94
CA GLN A 116 -8.31 18.17 17.15
C GLN A 116 -7.18 17.41 17.86
N ILE A 117 -7.26 16.08 17.92
CA ILE A 117 -6.23 15.24 18.53
C ILE A 117 -4.92 15.31 17.73
N ILE A 118 -4.99 15.21 16.41
CA ILE A 118 -3.81 15.30 15.52
C ILE A 118 -3.15 16.67 15.68
N GLU A 119 -3.94 17.74 15.66
CA GLU A 119 -3.45 19.13 15.80
C GLU A 119 -2.86 19.39 17.20
N SER A 120 -3.58 19.02 18.28
CA SER A 120 -3.13 19.26 19.67
C SER A 120 -1.86 18.48 20.03
N ARG A 121 -1.66 17.30 19.43
CA ARG A 121 -0.45 16.50 19.58
C ARG A 121 0.66 16.88 18.60
N ASN A 122 0.43 17.89 17.75
CA ASN A 122 1.36 18.35 16.72
C ASN A 122 1.85 17.21 15.82
N ILE A 123 0.97 16.27 15.47
CA ILE A 123 1.28 15.19 14.54
C ILE A 123 1.34 15.76 13.13
N LYS A 124 2.48 15.64 12.47
CA LYS A 124 2.72 16.16 11.13
C LYS A 124 2.94 15.10 10.07
N TYR A 125 3.12 13.87 10.47
CA TYR A 125 3.45 12.73 9.62
C TYR A 125 2.37 11.68 9.74
N LEU A 126 1.76 11.29 8.62
CA LEU A 126 0.65 10.34 8.62
C LEU A 126 0.91 9.18 7.66
N LEU A 127 0.59 7.98 8.13
CA LEU A 127 0.49 6.76 7.34
C LEU A 127 -0.98 6.34 7.28
N VAL A 128 -1.48 6.10 6.08
CA VAL A 128 -2.88 5.73 5.84
C VAL A 128 -2.95 4.40 5.10
N PRO A 129 -3.28 3.29 5.79
CA PRO A 129 -3.24 1.95 5.19
C PRO A 129 -4.39 1.64 4.25
N ALA A 130 -5.57 2.18 4.51
CA ALA A 130 -6.75 1.93 3.70
C ALA A 130 -7.52 3.24 3.47
N PRO A 131 -7.43 3.82 2.29
CA PRO A 131 -7.92 5.16 2.05
C PRO A 131 -9.42 5.24 1.78
N ALA A 132 -10.23 4.24 2.22
CA ALA A 132 -11.66 4.22 1.91
C ALA A 132 -12.38 5.56 2.15
N LEU A 133 -11.84 6.36 3.05
CA LEU A 133 -12.47 7.60 3.51
C LEU A 133 -11.46 8.74 3.71
N ILE A 134 -10.24 8.62 3.18
CA ILE A 134 -9.23 9.68 3.34
C ILE A 134 -9.69 11.00 2.75
N ASP A 135 -10.42 10.93 1.62
CA ASP A 135 -10.94 12.11 0.93
C ASP A 135 -12.00 12.87 1.73
N ASP A 136 -12.64 12.20 2.70
CA ASP A 136 -13.70 12.77 3.54
C ASP A 136 -13.19 13.19 4.93
N LEU A 137 -11.92 12.93 5.25
CA LEU A 137 -11.35 13.34 6.52
C LEU A 137 -11.11 14.86 6.56
N PRO A 138 -11.61 15.58 7.56
CA PRO A 138 -11.49 17.04 7.66
C PRO A 138 -10.12 17.48 8.19
N LEU A 139 -9.04 16.89 7.66
CA LEU A 139 -7.67 17.18 8.05
C LEU A 139 -7.10 18.33 7.21
N ASP A 140 -6.20 19.09 7.82
CA ASP A 140 -5.43 20.12 7.11
C ASP A 140 -4.25 19.46 6.38
N TRP A 141 -4.54 18.92 5.20
CA TRP A 141 -3.57 18.18 4.38
C TRP A 141 -2.35 19.01 3.99
N GLU A 142 -2.48 20.34 3.87
CA GLU A 142 -1.38 21.22 3.50
C GLU A 142 -0.26 21.28 4.55
N ASN A 143 -0.60 20.99 5.80
CA ASN A 143 0.33 20.95 6.92
C ASN A 143 0.76 19.55 7.35
N LEU A 144 0.44 18.53 6.54
CA LEU A 144 0.73 17.13 6.82
C LEU A 144 1.61 16.51 5.74
N SER A 145 2.59 15.70 6.15
CA SER A 145 3.29 14.77 5.26
C SER A 145 2.57 13.43 5.30
N THR A 146 1.94 13.05 4.21
CA THR A 146 1.08 11.87 4.17
C THR A 146 1.58 10.83 3.16
N ILE A 147 1.61 9.57 3.57
CA ILE A 147 1.84 8.40 2.71
C ILE A 147 0.65 7.47 2.81
N VAL A 148 0.17 7.02 1.67
CA VAL A 148 -0.94 6.09 1.55
C VAL A 148 -0.44 4.71 1.16
N LEU A 149 -0.91 3.67 1.87
CA LEU A 149 -0.52 2.28 1.65
C LEU A 149 -1.65 1.53 0.92
N SER A 150 -1.92 1.95 -0.32
CA SER A 150 -3.03 1.37 -1.10
C SER A 150 -2.88 1.64 -2.59
N THR A 151 -3.41 0.74 -3.41
CA THR A 151 -3.59 0.90 -4.86
C THR A 151 -4.79 1.78 -5.21
N ARG A 152 -5.74 1.93 -4.30
CA ARG A 152 -7.02 2.59 -4.54
C ARG A 152 -6.87 4.00 -5.11
N PRO A 153 -7.63 4.40 -6.14
CA PRO A 153 -7.70 5.79 -6.61
C PRO A 153 -8.12 6.75 -5.50
N LEU A 154 -7.52 7.92 -5.47
CA LEU A 154 -7.80 8.98 -4.49
C LEU A 154 -8.01 10.31 -5.21
N LYS A 155 -8.85 11.18 -4.65
CA LYS A 155 -9.00 12.56 -5.12
C LYS A 155 -7.73 13.37 -4.86
N HIS A 156 -7.12 13.15 -3.69
CA HIS A 156 -5.92 13.86 -3.27
C HIS A 156 -4.63 13.20 -3.75
N ARG A 157 -3.62 14.01 -4.01
CA ARG A 157 -2.32 13.60 -4.55
C ARG A 157 -1.30 13.37 -3.44
N PHE A 158 -1.27 12.14 -2.92
CA PHE A 158 -0.31 11.69 -1.91
C PHE A 158 0.75 10.77 -2.50
N ASN A 159 1.93 10.75 -1.87
CA ASN A 159 2.87 9.66 -2.08
C ASN A 159 2.25 8.32 -1.63
N ARG A 160 2.62 7.25 -2.32
CA ARG A 160 2.11 5.92 -2.04
C ARG A 160 3.22 4.88 -1.96
N VAL A 161 3.00 3.87 -1.12
CA VAL A 161 3.76 2.62 -1.13
C VAL A 161 2.74 1.49 -1.21
N THR A 162 2.85 0.64 -2.22
CA THR A 162 1.82 -0.36 -2.49
C THR A 162 2.39 -1.54 -3.29
N THR A 163 1.55 -2.53 -3.56
CA THR A 163 1.84 -3.59 -4.55
C THR A 163 1.13 -3.27 -5.86
N SER A 164 1.44 -3.99 -6.95
CA SER A 164 0.73 -3.88 -8.23
C SER A 164 -0.10 -5.12 -8.48
N ASN A 165 -1.40 -4.96 -8.59
CA ASN A 165 -2.30 -6.06 -8.97
C ASN A 165 -2.03 -6.54 -10.40
N TYR A 166 -1.66 -5.62 -11.31
CA TYR A 166 -1.26 -5.98 -12.67
C TYR A 166 -0.01 -6.87 -12.68
N GLN A 167 1.04 -6.49 -11.95
CA GLN A 167 2.28 -7.30 -11.88
C GLN A 167 2.02 -8.64 -11.20
N ALA A 168 1.23 -8.67 -10.14
CA ALA A 168 0.82 -9.88 -9.45
C ALA A 168 0.09 -10.84 -10.41
N MET A 169 -0.93 -10.34 -11.12
CA MET A 169 -1.67 -11.11 -12.13
C MET A 169 -0.75 -11.56 -13.27
N SER A 170 0.17 -10.70 -13.73
CA SER A 170 1.12 -11.04 -14.80
C SER A 170 2.06 -12.18 -14.39
N LEU A 171 2.63 -12.11 -13.18
CA LEU A 171 3.47 -13.18 -12.66
C LEU A 171 2.68 -14.49 -12.55
N LEU A 172 1.47 -14.44 -11.97
CA LEU A 172 0.61 -15.61 -11.81
C LEU A 172 0.25 -16.23 -13.16
N MET A 173 -0.24 -15.45 -14.12
CA MET A 173 -0.66 -15.96 -15.43
C MET A 173 0.52 -16.56 -16.23
N ARG A 174 1.72 -15.96 -16.16
CA ARG A 174 2.94 -16.51 -16.75
C ARG A 174 3.34 -17.85 -16.11
N SER A 175 3.28 -17.95 -14.78
CA SER A 175 3.54 -19.21 -14.07
C SER A 175 2.57 -20.31 -14.47
N LEU A 176 1.28 -19.99 -14.62
CA LEU A 176 0.28 -20.93 -15.11
C LEU A 176 0.58 -21.40 -16.55
N LYS A 177 0.97 -20.48 -17.43
CA LYS A 177 1.33 -20.82 -18.81
C LYS A 177 2.53 -21.76 -18.87
N GLN A 178 3.57 -21.49 -18.08
CA GLN A 178 4.76 -22.34 -17.97
C GLN A 178 4.44 -23.75 -17.44
N LYS A 179 3.41 -23.87 -16.58
CA LYS A 179 2.93 -25.15 -16.04
C LYS A 179 1.95 -25.89 -16.96
N GLY A 180 1.72 -25.39 -18.18
CA GLY A 180 0.87 -26.03 -19.18
C GLY A 180 -0.64 -25.81 -19.00
N TYR A 181 -1.06 -24.89 -18.14
CA TYR A 181 -2.48 -24.54 -18.06
C TYR A 181 -2.90 -23.71 -19.26
N GLY A 182 -4.07 -24.02 -19.84
CA GLY A 182 -4.58 -23.37 -21.05
C GLY A 182 -5.91 -22.65 -20.89
N LYS A 183 -6.64 -22.92 -19.79
CA LYS A 183 -8.02 -22.44 -19.56
C LYS A 183 -8.20 -21.81 -18.18
N PRO A 184 -7.51 -20.71 -17.86
CA PRO A 184 -7.65 -20.09 -16.55
C PRO A 184 -9.03 -19.46 -16.37
N GLY A 185 -9.68 -19.78 -15.26
CA GLY A 185 -10.87 -19.12 -14.77
C GLY A 185 -10.52 -18.18 -13.62
N PHE A 186 -11.15 -17.01 -13.55
CA PHE A 186 -10.92 -16.03 -12.49
C PHE A 186 -12.20 -15.81 -11.70
N ILE A 187 -12.10 -15.89 -10.37
CA ILE A 187 -13.18 -15.62 -9.44
C ILE A 187 -12.78 -14.41 -8.60
N VAL A 188 -13.64 -13.41 -8.58
CA VAL A 188 -13.38 -12.16 -7.84
C VAL A 188 -14.68 -11.57 -7.30
N ARG A 189 -14.60 -11.01 -6.10
CA ARG A 189 -15.71 -10.23 -5.55
C ARG A 189 -15.82 -8.89 -6.27
N LYS A 190 -17.03 -8.62 -6.79
CA LYS A 190 -17.33 -7.43 -7.58
C LYS A 190 -17.03 -6.12 -6.82
N ASP A 191 -17.41 -6.05 -5.55
CA ASP A 191 -17.20 -4.87 -4.71
C ASP A 191 -15.71 -4.63 -4.41
N ILE A 192 -14.93 -5.70 -4.17
CA ILE A 192 -13.50 -5.60 -3.90
C ILE A 192 -12.73 -5.17 -5.17
N ASP A 193 -13.08 -5.73 -6.31
CA ASP A 193 -12.45 -5.37 -7.58
C ASP A 193 -12.76 -3.92 -7.96
N ALA A 194 -14.03 -3.49 -7.80
CA ALA A 194 -14.46 -2.12 -8.05
C ALA A 194 -13.74 -1.09 -7.14
N ILE A 195 -13.51 -1.42 -5.88
CA ILE A 195 -12.72 -0.59 -4.95
C ILE A 195 -11.28 -0.37 -5.47
N GLN A 196 -10.73 -1.32 -6.20
CA GLN A 196 -9.39 -1.29 -6.79
C GLN A 196 -9.43 -0.88 -8.27
N ASP A 197 -10.47 -0.16 -8.69
CA ASP A 197 -10.67 0.31 -10.08
C ASP A 197 -10.68 -0.82 -11.11
N ASN A 198 -11.15 -2.00 -10.72
CA ASN A 198 -11.20 -3.23 -11.51
C ASN A 198 -9.83 -3.70 -12.05
N GLU A 199 -8.76 -3.32 -11.38
CA GLU A 199 -7.38 -3.56 -11.85
C GLU A 199 -7.09 -5.05 -12.04
N CYS A 200 -7.61 -5.92 -11.16
CA CYS A 200 -7.43 -7.37 -11.27
C CYS A 200 -8.16 -7.95 -12.48
N SER A 201 -9.42 -7.57 -12.69
CA SER A 201 -10.22 -8.02 -13.84
C SER A 201 -9.65 -7.54 -15.17
N ILE A 202 -9.26 -6.28 -15.25
CA ILE A 202 -8.64 -5.69 -16.44
C ILE A 202 -7.32 -6.40 -16.76
N ALA A 203 -6.46 -6.61 -15.74
CA ALA A 203 -5.21 -7.32 -15.90
C ALA A 203 -5.42 -8.76 -16.40
N PHE A 204 -6.36 -9.50 -15.78
CA PHE A 204 -6.69 -10.86 -16.20
C PHE A 204 -7.15 -10.91 -17.65
N LEU A 205 -8.08 -10.06 -18.07
CA LEU A 205 -8.63 -10.04 -19.43
C LEU A 205 -7.56 -9.68 -20.47
N GLY A 206 -6.72 -8.68 -20.19
CA GLY A 206 -5.63 -8.28 -21.06
C GLY A 206 -4.56 -9.38 -21.21
N LEU A 207 -4.07 -9.89 -20.07
CA LEU A 207 -3.02 -10.90 -20.05
C LEU A 207 -3.46 -12.23 -20.69
N ARG A 208 -4.72 -12.61 -20.52
CA ARG A 208 -5.29 -13.79 -21.18
C ARG A 208 -5.15 -13.73 -22.70
N LYS A 209 -5.38 -12.56 -23.28
CA LYS A 209 -5.20 -12.33 -24.72
C LYS A 209 -3.72 -12.38 -25.11
N PHE A 210 -2.86 -11.65 -24.40
CA PHE A 210 -1.43 -11.55 -24.71
C PHE A 210 -0.65 -12.84 -24.52
N LEU A 211 -1.05 -13.66 -23.56
CA LEU A 211 -0.42 -14.95 -23.30
C LEU A 211 -1.04 -16.11 -24.10
N GLU A 212 -1.96 -15.80 -25.01
CA GLU A 212 -2.54 -16.77 -25.97
C GLU A 212 -3.11 -18.03 -25.30
N PHE A 213 -3.91 -17.84 -24.24
CA PHE A 213 -4.66 -18.95 -23.68
C PHE A 213 -5.73 -19.43 -24.67
N SER A 214 -5.81 -20.74 -24.90
CA SER A 214 -6.58 -21.39 -25.98
C SER A 214 -8.10 -21.15 -25.87
N GLU A 215 -8.64 -21.02 -24.68
CA GLU A 215 -10.06 -20.80 -24.48
C GLU A 215 -10.36 -19.61 -23.56
N ARG A 216 -11.50 -18.96 -23.82
CA ARG A 216 -11.97 -17.82 -23.03
C ARG A 216 -12.98 -18.33 -22.00
N VAL A 217 -12.58 -18.26 -20.71
CA VAL A 217 -13.47 -18.49 -19.58
C VAL A 217 -13.88 -17.12 -19.03
N PRO A 218 -15.18 -16.81 -18.91
CA PRO A 218 -15.59 -15.51 -18.33
C PRO A 218 -15.21 -15.41 -16.87
N ILE A 219 -14.97 -14.20 -16.39
CA ILE A 219 -14.78 -13.95 -14.95
C ILE A 219 -16.07 -14.31 -14.23
N LEU A 220 -15.96 -15.02 -13.12
CA LEU A 220 -17.05 -15.21 -12.18
C LEU A 220 -16.98 -14.09 -11.15
N PHE A 221 -17.80 -13.07 -11.35
CA PHE A 221 -18.01 -12.04 -10.33
C PHE A 221 -18.91 -12.57 -9.23
N THR A 222 -18.44 -12.49 -8.01
CA THR A 222 -19.19 -12.93 -6.83
C THR A 222 -19.63 -11.73 -5.99
N ASP A 223 -20.69 -11.93 -5.22
CA ASP A 223 -21.21 -11.02 -4.22
C ASP A 223 -21.76 -11.79 -3.02
N LYS A 224 -22.46 -11.10 -2.11
CA LYS A 224 -23.05 -11.71 -0.92
C LYS A 224 -24.17 -12.74 -1.23
N THR A 225 -24.74 -12.68 -2.43
CA THR A 225 -25.83 -13.55 -2.87
C THR A 225 -25.36 -14.75 -3.70
N THR A 226 -24.08 -14.76 -4.07
CA THR A 226 -23.52 -15.80 -4.92
C THR A 226 -23.51 -17.14 -4.19
N SER A 227 -24.25 -18.10 -4.70
CA SER A 227 -24.36 -19.43 -4.14
C SER A 227 -23.34 -20.42 -4.72
N GLY A 228 -23.13 -21.55 -4.02
CA GLY A 228 -22.37 -22.68 -4.55
C GLY A 228 -22.88 -23.17 -5.91
N ALA A 229 -24.19 -23.17 -6.12
CA ALA A 229 -24.79 -23.53 -7.40
C ALA A 229 -24.37 -22.62 -8.56
N SER A 230 -24.16 -21.31 -8.31
CA SER A 230 -23.68 -20.38 -9.32
C SER A 230 -22.26 -20.74 -9.80
N TYR A 231 -21.38 -21.09 -8.85
CA TYR A 231 -20.05 -21.58 -9.18
C TYR A 231 -20.10 -22.92 -9.94
N GLU A 232 -20.87 -23.92 -9.46
CA GLU A 232 -20.96 -25.21 -10.12
C GLU A 232 -21.47 -25.08 -11.55
N ASN A 233 -22.46 -24.23 -11.81
CA ASN A 233 -22.97 -23.95 -13.13
C ASN A 233 -21.91 -23.29 -14.03
N TRP A 234 -21.19 -22.30 -13.51
CA TRP A 234 -20.10 -21.65 -14.23
C TRP A 234 -18.96 -22.63 -14.54
N HIS A 235 -18.52 -23.43 -13.56
CA HIS A 235 -17.49 -24.44 -13.71
C HIS A 235 -17.87 -25.51 -14.74
N ARG A 236 -19.08 -26.07 -14.65
CA ARG A 236 -19.60 -27.09 -15.57
C ARG A 236 -19.70 -26.59 -17.02
N LYS A 237 -20.15 -25.33 -17.18
CA LYS A 237 -20.31 -24.67 -18.50
C LYS A 237 -18.97 -24.38 -19.16
N HIS A 238 -18.03 -23.81 -18.42
CA HIS A 238 -16.80 -23.26 -18.99
C HIS A 238 -15.59 -24.15 -18.82
N ARG A 239 -15.62 -25.11 -17.90
CA ARG A 239 -14.58 -26.12 -17.64
C ARG A 239 -13.15 -25.50 -17.58
N PRO A 240 -12.89 -24.55 -16.67
CA PRO A 240 -11.54 -24.07 -16.44
C PRO A 240 -10.63 -25.21 -16.00
N ASP A 241 -9.37 -25.18 -16.38
CA ASP A 241 -8.38 -26.16 -15.93
C ASP A 241 -7.58 -25.68 -14.71
N VAL A 242 -7.67 -24.37 -14.42
CA VAL A 242 -7.16 -23.75 -13.21
C VAL A 242 -8.07 -22.62 -12.79
N ILE A 243 -8.23 -22.45 -11.48
CA ILE A 243 -9.04 -21.37 -10.89
C ILE A 243 -8.11 -20.43 -10.14
N ILE A 244 -8.18 -19.15 -10.54
CA ILE A 244 -7.52 -18.03 -9.87
C ILE A 244 -8.52 -17.36 -8.94
N GLN A 245 -8.15 -17.11 -7.69
CA GLN A 245 -8.97 -16.36 -6.74
C GLN A 245 -8.19 -15.15 -6.20
N ASN A 246 -8.89 -14.04 -5.96
CA ASN A 246 -8.26 -12.80 -5.47
C ASN A 246 -8.20 -12.72 -3.95
N ASP A 247 -9.14 -13.33 -3.25
CA ASP A 247 -9.30 -13.15 -1.80
C ASP A 247 -8.89 -14.38 -1.01
N ARG A 248 -8.26 -14.15 0.15
CA ARG A 248 -8.10 -15.15 1.19
C ARG A 248 -9.41 -15.34 1.96
N THR A 249 -10.06 -14.23 2.26
CA THR A 249 -11.30 -14.19 3.01
C THR A 249 -12.23 -13.16 2.39
N GLY A 250 -13.38 -13.60 1.94
CA GLY A 250 -14.48 -12.69 1.65
C GLY A 250 -15.08 -12.24 2.98
N ILE A 251 -15.05 -10.95 3.30
CA ILE A 251 -15.74 -10.42 4.47
C ILE A 251 -17.19 -10.15 4.11
N THR A 252 -18.10 -10.81 4.80
CA THR A 252 -19.54 -10.51 4.76
C THR A 252 -19.97 -9.78 6.02
N GLU A 253 -21.18 -9.23 6.03
CA GLU A 253 -21.80 -8.67 7.24
C GLU A 253 -21.89 -9.66 8.40
N ASN A 254 -21.78 -10.96 8.12
CA ASN A 254 -21.87 -12.07 9.08
C ASN A 254 -20.49 -12.67 9.42
N GLY A 255 -19.39 -12.05 9.02
CA GLY A 255 -18.03 -12.54 9.27
C GLY A 255 -17.25 -12.86 7.98
N PRO A 256 -16.03 -13.35 8.11
CA PRO A 256 -15.20 -13.68 6.96
C PRO A 256 -15.83 -14.81 6.16
N LEU A 257 -16.11 -14.57 4.88
CA LEU A 257 -16.32 -15.65 3.91
C LEU A 257 -14.95 -16.24 3.60
N ASP A 258 -14.63 -17.31 4.25
CA ASP A 258 -13.54 -18.17 3.83
C ASP A 258 -13.91 -18.77 2.46
N TYR A 259 -13.15 -18.44 1.42
CA TYR A 259 -13.31 -19.09 0.12
C TYR A 259 -13.05 -20.59 0.21
N SER A 260 -12.30 -21.07 1.22
CA SER A 260 -12.26 -22.49 1.55
C SER A 260 -13.63 -22.98 1.96
N GLN A 261 -14.48 -22.16 2.61
CA GLN A 261 -15.87 -22.49 2.93
C GLN A 261 -16.79 -22.37 1.71
N ILE A 262 -16.58 -21.42 0.80
CA ILE A 262 -17.28 -21.43 -0.48
C ILE A 262 -16.91 -22.71 -1.24
N PHE A 263 -15.66 -23.09 -1.27
CA PHE A 263 -15.22 -24.36 -1.87
C PHE A 263 -15.60 -25.58 -1.01
N SER A 264 -15.74 -25.47 0.31
CA SER A 264 -16.22 -26.56 1.19
C SER A 264 -17.74 -26.69 1.20
N GLN A 265 -18.48 -25.61 0.93
CA GLN A 265 -19.94 -25.64 0.65
C GLN A 265 -20.24 -26.28 -0.71
N PHE A 266 -19.24 -26.36 -1.60
CA PHE A 266 -19.32 -27.22 -2.76
C PHE A 266 -19.14 -28.65 -2.28
N SER A 267 -20.23 -29.37 -2.19
CA SER A 267 -20.30 -30.77 -1.77
C SER A 267 -19.43 -31.75 -2.62
N LYS A 268 -18.61 -31.22 -3.50
CA LYS A 268 -17.66 -31.95 -4.34
C LYS A 268 -16.30 -31.25 -4.37
N PRO A 269 -15.20 -31.98 -4.10
CA PRO A 269 -13.87 -31.44 -4.36
C PRO A 269 -13.79 -30.97 -5.80
N LEU A 270 -12.92 -29.98 -6.07
CA LEU A 270 -12.56 -29.58 -7.44
C LEU A 270 -12.36 -30.84 -8.29
N ALA A 271 -12.92 -30.86 -9.49
CA ALA A 271 -12.79 -32.01 -10.37
C ALA A 271 -11.30 -32.40 -10.47
N LYS A 272 -11.04 -33.70 -10.40
CA LYS A 272 -9.67 -34.24 -10.42
C LYS A 272 -8.89 -33.59 -11.60
N GLY A 273 -7.76 -32.97 -11.31
CA GLY A 273 -6.92 -32.30 -12.31
C GLY A 273 -7.18 -30.80 -12.55
N VAL A 274 -8.12 -30.15 -11.83
CA VAL A 274 -8.28 -28.70 -11.85
C VAL A 274 -7.34 -28.07 -10.84
N GLY A 275 -6.47 -27.16 -11.30
CA GLY A 275 -5.56 -26.41 -10.43
C GLY A 275 -6.28 -25.28 -9.68
N ARG A 276 -5.70 -24.87 -8.54
CA ARG A 276 -6.15 -23.72 -7.76
C ARG A 276 -4.97 -22.82 -7.42
N CYS A 277 -5.14 -21.51 -7.58
CA CYS A 277 -4.13 -20.54 -7.15
C CYS A 277 -4.77 -19.25 -6.64
N SER A 278 -3.99 -18.48 -5.89
CA SER A 278 -4.44 -17.24 -5.24
C SER A 278 -3.56 -16.05 -5.63
N LEU A 279 -4.16 -14.87 -5.76
CA LEU A 279 -3.44 -13.59 -5.84
C LEU A 279 -2.95 -13.08 -4.48
N ASN A 280 -3.30 -13.81 -3.39
CA ASN A 280 -2.91 -13.49 -2.02
C ASN A 280 -2.61 -14.78 -1.25
N ALA A 281 -1.66 -15.60 -1.73
CA ALA A 281 -1.25 -16.82 -1.06
C ALA A 281 -0.55 -16.53 0.27
N ASP A 282 -0.76 -17.39 1.27
CA ASP A 282 -0.12 -17.34 2.58
C ASP A 282 0.65 -18.64 2.87
N PRO A 283 1.95 -18.64 2.67
CA PRO A 283 2.74 -19.84 2.89
C PRO A 283 2.70 -20.37 4.33
N SER A 284 2.33 -19.54 5.30
CA SER A 284 2.26 -19.94 6.71
C SER A 284 0.96 -20.65 7.10
N GLN A 285 -0.09 -20.51 6.29
CA GLN A 285 -1.43 -21.01 6.63
C GLN A 285 -2.02 -21.92 5.55
N GLU A 286 -1.53 -21.83 4.31
CA GLU A 286 -2.15 -22.48 3.16
C GLU A 286 -1.15 -23.24 2.30
N THR A 287 -1.63 -24.33 1.71
CA THR A 287 -0.90 -25.08 0.68
C THR A 287 -1.17 -24.54 -0.74
N VAL A 288 -1.96 -23.45 -0.85
CA VAL A 288 -2.40 -22.90 -2.14
C VAL A 288 -1.27 -22.18 -2.83
N SER A 289 -0.93 -22.61 -4.02
CA SER A 289 0.03 -21.92 -4.89
C SER A 289 -0.45 -20.52 -5.25
N GLY A 290 0.47 -19.57 -5.41
CA GLY A 290 0.04 -18.24 -5.82
C GLY A 290 1.02 -17.11 -5.53
N ILE A 291 0.48 -15.92 -5.46
CA ILE A 291 1.23 -14.68 -5.27
C ILE A 291 1.37 -14.37 -3.79
N VAL A 292 2.60 -14.19 -3.34
CA VAL A 292 2.95 -13.72 -2.00
C VAL A 292 3.31 -12.24 -2.07
N ARG A 293 2.65 -11.44 -1.25
CA ARG A 293 2.96 -10.02 -1.10
C ARG A 293 4.04 -9.85 -0.03
N ASN A 294 4.95 -8.91 -0.25
CA ASN A 294 6.03 -8.63 0.70
C ASN A 294 5.60 -7.50 1.65
N GLU A 295 4.89 -7.86 2.71
CA GLU A 295 4.37 -6.94 3.73
C GLU A 295 5.50 -6.23 4.50
N GLN A 296 6.61 -6.91 4.69
CA GLN A 296 7.78 -6.36 5.36
C GLN A 296 8.37 -5.20 4.56
N GLU A 297 8.56 -5.41 3.26
CA GLU A 297 9.12 -4.39 2.37
C GLU A 297 8.20 -3.19 2.21
N ILE A 298 6.87 -3.39 2.22
CA ILE A 298 5.90 -2.29 2.22
C ILE A 298 6.10 -1.40 3.45
N GLY A 299 6.18 -2.01 4.64
CA GLY A 299 6.41 -1.29 5.89
C GLY A 299 7.73 -0.55 5.90
N TYR A 300 8.81 -1.21 5.49
CA TYR A 300 10.14 -0.63 5.41
C TYR A 300 10.21 0.55 4.44
N SER A 301 9.76 0.36 3.19
CA SER A 301 9.77 1.40 2.16
C SER A 301 8.89 2.60 2.53
N ALA A 302 7.79 2.39 3.22
CA ALA A 302 6.93 3.49 3.68
C ALA A 302 7.64 4.36 4.72
N ILE A 303 8.37 3.75 5.66
CA ILE A 303 9.14 4.51 6.64
C ILE A 303 10.32 5.23 5.98
N GLU A 304 11.03 4.60 5.06
CA GLU A 304 12.12 5.27 4.32
C GLU A 304 11.61 6.47 3.51
N LEU A 305 10.50 6.31 2.81
CA LEU A 305 9.88 7.41 2.08
C LEU A 305 9.45 8.54 3.03
N MET A 306 8.85 8.21 4.18
CA MET A 306 8.48 9.19 5.20
C MET A 306 9.69 9.94 5.72
N LEU A 307 10.78 9.25 6.04
CA LEU A 307 12.04 9.89 6.48
C LEU A 307 12.60 10.83 5.42
N SER A 308 12.58 10.43 4.15
CA SER A 308 12.98 11.30 3.03
C SER A 308 12.11 12.55 2.92
N MET A 309 10.79 12.41 3.14
CA MET A 309 9.88 13.57 3.19
C MET A 309 10.19 14.49 4.37
N ILE A 310 10.45 13.93 5.54
CA ILE A 310 10.84 14.67 6.75
C ILE A 310 12.14 15.45 6.53
N GLU A 311 13.16 14.80 5.97
CA GLU A 311 14.46 15.43 5.71
C GLU A 311 14.35 16.58 4.71
N ARG A 312 13.48 16.48 3.72
CA ARG A 312 13.25 17.49 2.69
C ARG A 312 12.20 18.52 3.09
N ASN A 313 11.56 18.38 4.24
CA ASN A 313 10.41 19.17 4.69
C ASN A 313 9.30 19.21 3.63
N VAL A 314 8.97 18.04 3.07
CA VAL A 314 7.89 17.88 2.09
C VAL A 314 6.57 17.76 2.86
N MET A 315 5.71 18.74 2.67
CA MET A 315 4.39 18.83 3.32
C MET A 315 3.33 19.08 2.24
N GLY A 316 2.11 18.82 2.59
CA GLY A 316 0.96 19.15 1.77
C GLY A 316 0.64 18.18 0.63
N LEU A 317 -0.32 18.60 -0.18
CA LEU A 317 -0.69 17.91 -1.40
C LEU A 317 0.37 18.11 -2.48
N LEU A 318 0.72 17.05 -3.19
CA LEU A 318 1.87 17.05 -4.09
C LEU A 318 1.44 17.23 -5.55
N ASN A 319 2.12 18.11 -6.28
CA ASN A 319 1.94 18.24 -7.73
C ASN A 319 2.37 16.94 -8.47
N HIS A 320 3.44 16.31 -8.00
CA HIS A 320 4.03 15.10 -8.58
C HIS A 320 4.26 14.04 -7.49
N PRO A 321 3.19 13.36 -7.03
CA PRO A 321 3.32 12.30 -6.04
C PRO A 321 4.09 11.11 -6.60
N LYS A 322 4.82 10.41 -5.75
CA LYS A 322 5.54 9.19 -6.07
C LYS A 322 4.72 7.98 -5.69
N ILE A 323 4.80 6.94 -6.51
CA ILE A 323 4.27 5.61 -6.18
C ILE A 323 5.45 4.64 -6.15
N ILE A 324 5.74 4.10 -4.97
CA ILE A 324 6.68 3.00 -4.81
C ILE A 324 5.88 1.71 -4.88
N THR A 325 6.22 0.88 -5.84
CA THR A 325 5.57 -0.41 -6.04
C THR A 325 6.47 -1.54 -5.58
N ILE A 326 6.02 -2.30 -4.60
CA ILE A 326 6.72 -3.48 -4.09
C ILE A 326 6.31 -4.70 -4.93
N LEU A 327 7.30 -5.40 -5.46
CA LEU A 327 7.07 -6.58 -6.27
C LEU A 327 6.61 -7.75 -5.40
N SER A 328 5.66 -8.49 -5.92
CA SER A 328 5.18 -9.73 -5.32
C SER A 328 6.03 -10.92 -5.76
N GLY A 329 6.10 -11.96 -4.93
CA GLY A 329 6.75 -13.23 -5.23
C GLY A 329 5.76 -14.31 -5.64
N TRP A 330 6.29 -15.41 -6.19
CA TRP A 330 5.55 -16.63 -6.45
C TRP A 330 5.79 -17.65 -5.33
N TYR A 331 4.72 -18.28 -4.85
CA TYR A 331 4.77 -19.40 -3.90
C TYR A 331 4.29 -20.68 -4.58
N GLU A 332 5.13 -21.71 -4.55
CA GLU A 332 4.83 -23.03 -5.05
C GLU A 332 4.20 -23.87 -3.95
N GLY A 333 2.87 -23.94 -3.93
CA GLY A 333 2.12 -24.83 -3.05
C GLY A 333 1.81 -26.16 -3.73
N SER A 334 0.89 -26.94 -3.14
CA SER A 334 0.51 -28.26 -3.63
C SER A 334 -0.74 -28.28 -4.53
N THR A 335 -1.35 -27.13 -4.82
CA THR A 335 -2.67 -27.04 -5.47
C THR A 335 -2.63 -26.87 -6.98
N LEU A 336 -1.44 -26.88 -7.58
CA LEU A 336 -1.26 -26.87 -9.04
C LEU A 336 -0.64 -28.19 -9.50
N PRO A 337 -1.45 -29.24 -9.73
CA PRO A 337 -0.94 -30.48 -10.31
C PRO A 337 -0.33 -30.19 -11.67
N GLY A 338 0.90 -30.64 -11.88
CA GLY A 338 1.60 -30.45 -13.16
C GLY A 338 0.79 -31.03 -14.32
N LYS A 339 0.66 -30.26 -15.38
CA LYS A 339 0.18 -30.70 -16.68
C LYS A 339 1.40 -30.78 -17.59
N LEU A 340 2.15 -31.86 -17.41
CA LEU A 340 3.18 -32.26 -18.38
C LEU A 340 2.57 -33.07 -19.51
#